data_cf7e33063f043c17583ef614fb77080a
#
_entry.id   cf7e33063f043c17583ef614fb77080a
#
_cell.length_a   1.000
_cell.length_b   1.000
_cell.length_c   1.000
_cell.angle_alpha   90.00
_cell.angle_beta   90.00
_cell.angle_gamma   90.00
#
_symmetry.space_group_name_H-M   'P 1'
#
loop_
_entity.id
_entity.type
_entity.pdbx_description
1 polymer ?
#
loop_
_entity_poly.entity_id
_entity_poly.type
_entity_poly.pdbx_seq_one_letter_code
_entity_poly.pdbx_strand_id
1 'polypeptide(L)'
;MLTEKEAIQLSDTEFKAVVIRKLNELTQNYQKLQGNYNELTANYINMKKEIETINKGQEDMKNTISELKNTVEGIKSRLAEAEGRISKLEET
;
A
#
# COMPACT_ATOMS: atom_id res chain seq x y z
N MET A 1 -8.51 29.49 24.13
CA MET A 1 -7.50 30.34 23.47
C MET A 1 -7.54 31.76 24.10
N LEU A 2 -6.40 32.36 24.36
CA LEU A 2 -6.33 33.67 24.95
C LEU A 2 -6.73 34.73 23.94
N THR A 3 -7.70 35.57 24.28
CA THR A 3 -8.12 36.69 23.43
C THR A 3 -7.23 37.90 23.63
N GLU A 4 -7.21 38.83 22.67
CA GLU A 4 -6.48 40.12 22.81
C GLU A 4 -6.89 40.87 24.08
N LYS A 5 -8.18 40.87 24.36
CA LYS A 5 -8.78 41.55 25.51
C LYS A 5 -8.26 40.97 26.83
N GLU A 6 -8.18 39.62 26.90
CA GLU A 6 -7.65 38.94 28.07
C GLU A 6 -6.15 39.18 28.21
N ALA A 7 -5.40 39.17 27.12
CA ALA A 7 -3.97 39.43 27.11
C ALA A 7 -3.63 40.84 27.64
N ILE A 8 -4.41 41.84 27.29
CA ILE A 8 -4.22 43.24 27.73
C ILE A 8 -4.41 43.37 29.23
N GLN A 9 -5.27 42.54 29.85
CA GLN A 9 -5.57 42.57 31.28
C GLN A 9 -4.51 41.89 32.13
N LEU A 10 -3.61 41.11 31.55
CA LEU A 10 -2.53 40.43 32.26
C LEU A 10 -1.40 41.37 32.60
N SER A 11 -0.72 41.13 33.73
CA SER A 11 0.54 41.83 34.01
C SER A 11 1.60 41.36 33.00
N ASP A 12 2.66 42.18 32.85
CA ASP A 12 3.75 41.84 31.94
C ASP A 12 4.38 40.49 32.27
N THR A 13 4.55 40.17 33.54
CA THR A 13 5.11 38.90 33.99
C THR A 13 4.20 37.74 33.62
N GLU A 14 2.91 37.90 33.89
CA GLU A 14 1.90 36.88 33.56
C GLU A 14 1.79 36.66 32.05
N PHE A 15 1.83 37.75 31.28
CA PHE A 15 1.80 37.69 29.82
C PHE A 15 3.00 36.94 29.27
N LYS A 16 4.20 37.24 29.75
CA LYS A 16 5.42 36.55 29.35
C LYS A 16 5.36 35.06 29.66
N ALA A 17 4.85 34.71 30.85
CA ALA A 17 4.70 33.30 31.24
C ALA A 17 3.75 32.56 30.32
N VAL A 18 2.62 33.17 29.97
CA VAL A 18 1.64 32.60 29.06
C VAL A 18 2.24 32.41 27.68
N VAL A 19 2.96 33.38 27.16
CA VAL A 19 3.61 33.33 25.86
C VAL A 19 4.62 32.19 25.81
N ILE A 20 5.48 32.09 26.82
CA ILE A 20 6.48 31.02 26.89
C ILE A 20 5.82 29.64 26.92
N ARG A 21 4.77 29.47 27.71
CA ARG A 21 4.03 28.23 27.82
C ARG A 21 3.43 27.83 26.45
N LYS A 22 2.80 28.79 25.79
CA LYS A 22 2.19 28.56 24.46
C LYS A 22 3.23 28.23 23.40
N LEU A 23 4.39 28.90 23.43
CA LEU A 23 5.49 28.60 22.52
C LEU A 23 6.03 27.19 22.73
N ASN A 24 6.16 26.77 24.00
CA ASN A 24 6.62 25.43 24.32
C ASN A 24 5.62 24.35 23.86
N GLU A 25 4.33 24.58 24.09
CA GLU A 25 3.27 23.70 23.62
C GLU A 25 3.29 23.58 22.10
N LEU A 26 3.44 24.70 21.41
CA LEU A 26 3.49 24.75 19.96
C LEU A 26 4.72 24.00 19.42
N THR A 27 5.86 24.17 20.07
CA THR A 27 7.09 23.45 19.70
C THR A 27 6.91 21.94 19.85
N GLN A 28 6.33 21.50 20.96
CA GLN A 28 6.06 20.09 21.22
C GLN A 28 5.09 19.50 20.18
N ASN A 29 4.03 20.25 19.87
CA ASN A 29 3.05 19.83 18.87
C ASN A 29 3.68 19.73 17.48
N TYR A 30 4.56 20.66 17.14
CA TYR A 30 5.28 20.66 15.88
C TYR A 30 6.19 19.44 15.75
N GLN A 31 6.95 19.13 16.81
CA GLN A 31 7.82 17.96 16.83
C GLN A 31 7.05 16.65 16.69
N LYS A 32 5.91 16.58 17.38
CA LYS A 32 5.02 15.41 17.28
C LYS A 32 4.46 15.24 15.88
N LEU A 33 4.02 16.33 15.28
CA LEU A 33 3.51 16.34 13.91
C LEU A 33 4.58 15.91 12.91
N GLN A 34 5.80 16.39 13.09
CA GLN A 34 6.93 16.03 12.24
C GLN A 34 7.25 14.53 12.34
N GLY A 35 7.21 13.98 13.56
CA GLY A 35 7.39 12.56 13.79
C GLY A 35 6.31 11.72 13.08
N ASN A 36 5.06 12.15 13.21
CA ASN A 36 3.93 11.50 12.55
C ASN A 36 4.06 11.55 11.03
N TYR A 37 4.51 12.67 10.50
CA TYR A 37 4.73 12.84 9.06
C TYR A 37 5.82 11.89 8.55
N ASN A 38 6.92 11.78 9.28
CA ASN A 38 8.03 10.90 8.92
C ASN A 38 7.58 9.43 8.93
N GLU A 39 6.79 9.04 9.93
CA GLU A 39 6.23 7.69 10.03
C GLU A 39 5.27 7.39 8.87
N LEU A 40 4.42 8.35 8.55
CA LEU A 40 3.48 8.23 7.43
C LEU A 40 4.22 8.07 6.10
N THR A 41 5.28 8.84 5.90
CA THR A 41 6.11 8.76 4.70
C THR A 41 6.77 7.39 4.58
N ALA A 42 7.31 6.87 5.69
CA ALA A 42 7.92 5.53 5.71
C ALA A 42 6.90 4.45 5.38
N ASN A 43 5.69 4.54 5.95
CA ASN A 43 4.61 3.61 5.68
C ASN A 43 4.18 3.66 4.21
N TYR A 44 4.11 4.85 3.64
CA TYR A 44 3.77 5.03 2.23
C TYR A 44 4.78 4.34 1.32
N ILE A 45 6.07 4.52 1.59
CA ILE A 45 7.14 3.89 0.81
C ILE A 45 7.04 2.36 0.90
N ASN A 46 6.80 1.82 2.10
CA ASN A 46 6.65 0.39 2.31
C ASN A 46 5.44 -0.18 1.57
N MET A 47 4.31 0.53 1.62
CA MET A 47 3.10 0.13 0.91
C MET A 47 3.32 0.13 -0.60
N LYS A 48 4.03 1.12 -1.11
CA LYS A 48 4.36 1.20 -2.54
C LYS A 48 5.18 0.00 -2.98
N LYS A 49 6.17 -0.41 -2.17
CA LYS A 49 7.00 -1.59 -2.45
C LYS A 49 6.16 -2.87 -2.43
N GLU A 50 5.25 -2.99 -1.48
CA GLU A 50 4.35 -4.14 -1.39
C GLU A 50 3.44 -4.24 -2.61
N ILE A 51 2.92 -3.11 -3.07
CA ILE A 51 2.09 -3.06 -4.27
C ILE A 51 2.89 -3.49 -5.51
N GLU A 52 4.13 -3.05 -5.64
CA GLU A 52 5.00 -3.46 -6.73
C GLU A 52 5.24 -4.97 -6.72
N THR A 53 5.47 -5.54 -5.53
CA THR A 53 5.65 -6.98 -5.36
C THR A 53 4.38 -7.76 -5.74
N ILE A 54 3.22 -7.27 -5.32
CA ILE A 54 1.93 -7.88 -5.64
C ILE A 54 1.68 -7.83 -7.16
N ASN A 55 1.93 -6.69 -7.78
CA ASN A 55 1.76 -6.52 -9.22
C ASN A 55 2.65 -7.48 -10.01
N LYS A 56 3.89 -7.65 -9.58
CA LYS A 56 4.83 -8.58 -10.19
C LYS A 56 4.37 -10.03 -10.04
N GLY A 57 3.90 -10.38 -8.84
CA GLY A 57 3.34 -11.71 -8.57
C GLY A 57 2.13 -12.01 -9.43
N GLN A 58 1.25 -11.04 -9.62
CA GLN A 58 0.06 -11.17 -10.48
C GLN A 58 0.46 -11.39 -11.94
N GLU A 59 1.48 -10.68 -12.41
CA GLU A 59 1.97 -10.84 -13.77
C GLU A 59 2.56 -12.25 -13.97
N ASP A 60 3.35 -12.72 -13.02
CA ASP A 60 3.89 -14.09 -13.04
C ASP A 60 2.79 -15.14 -13.06
N MET A 61 1.76 -14.95 -12.25
CA MET A 61 0.59 -15.83 -12.21
C MET A 61 -0.15 -15.84 -13.55
N LYS A 62 -0.31 -14.69 -14.16
CA LYS A 62 -0.93 -14.54 -15.47
C LYS A 62 -0.17 -15.32 -16.53
N ASN A 63 1.15 -15.23 -16.52
CA ASN A 63 2.00 -15.98 -17.44
C ASN A 63 1.90 -17.48 -17.22
N THR A 64 1.88 -17.90 -15.95
CA THR A 64 1.71 -19.33 -15.58
C THR A 64 0.37 -19.87 -16.06
N ILE A 65 -0.70 -19.08 -15.88
CA ILE A 65 -2.04 -19.45 -16.36
C ILE A 65 -2.05 -19.62 -17.87
N SER A 66 -1.38 -18.73 -18.60
CA SER A 66 -1.27 -18.84 -20.06
C SER A 66 -0.53 -20.11 -20.50
N GLU A 67 0.55 -20.45 -19.80
CA GLU A 67 1.31 -21.68 -20.05
C GLU A 67 0.47 -22.93 -19.78
N LEU A 68 -0.26 -22.94 -18.67
CA LEU A 68 -1.17 -24.03 -18.31
C LEU A 68 -2.28 -24.20 -19.34
N LYS A 69 -2.82 -23.10 -19.81
CA LYS A 69 -3.86 -23.10 -20.85
C LYS A 69 -3.34 -23.75 -22.14
N ASN A 70 -2.14 -23.39 -22.55
CA ASN A 70 -1.50 -23.96 -23.72
C ASN A 70 -1.22 -25.47 -23.53
N THR A 71 -0.77 -25.85 -22.34
CA THR A 71 -0.54 -27.26 -22.01
C THR A 71 -1.82 -28.08 -22.08
N VAL A 72 -2.90 -27.53 -21.52
CA VAL A 72 -4.22 -28.18 -21.55
C VAL A 72 -4.71 -28.35 -22.99
N GLU A 73 -4.55 -27.37 -23.83
CA GLU A 73 -4.92 -27.42 -25.23
C GLU A 73 -4.10 -28.48 -25.98
N GLY A 74 -2.81 -28.58 -25.66
CA GLY A 74 -1.95 -29.64 -26.21
C GLY A 74 -2.41 -31.03 -25.79
N ILE A 75 -2.81 -31.21 -24.54
CA ILE A 75 -3.36 -32.48 -24.03
C ILE A 75 -4.64 -32.82 -24.74
N LYS A 76 -5.54 -31.85 -24.90
CA LYS A 76 -6.82 -32.07 -25.62
C LYS A 76 -6.58 -32.52 -27.06
N SER A 77 -5.61 -31.92 -27.74
CA SER A 77 -5.26 -32.33 -29.11
C SER A 77 -4.74 -33.75 -29.16
N ARG A 78 -3.90 -34.15 -28.24
CA ARG A 78 -3.35 -35.51 -28.16
C ARG A 78 -4.46 -36.53 -27.83
N LEU A 79 -5.35 -36.14 -26.94
CA LEU A 79 -6.49 -36.99 -26.59
C LEU A 79 -7.39 -37.22 -27.78
N ALA A 80 -7.72 -36.16 -28.52
CA ALA A 80 -8.54 -36.27 -29.73
C ALA A 80 -7.88 -37.16 -30.77
N GLU A 81 -6.55 -37.02 -30.94
CA GLU A 81 -5.79 -37.86 -31.87
C GLU A 81 -5.80 -39.33 -31.43
N ALA A 82 -5.62 -39.57 -30.14
CA ALA A 82 -5.67 -40.95 -29.59
C ALA A 82 -7.05 -41.56 -29.74
N GLU A 83 -8.10 -40.82 -29.52
CA GLU A 83 -9.49 -41.25 -29.72
C GLU A 83 -9.74 -41.62 -31.18
N GLY A 84 -9.21 -40.82 -32.09
CA GLY A 84 -9.29 -41.10 -33.53
C GLY A 84 -8.60 -42.40 -33.90
N ARG A 85 -7.44 -42.67 -33.32
CA ARG A 85 -6.69 -43.92 -33.55
C ARG A 85 -7.44 -45.14 -32.99
N ILE A 86 -8.02 -44.99 -31.81
CA ILE A 86 -8.80 -46.06 -31.18
C ILE A 86 -10.03 -46.40 -32.03
N SER A 87 -10.74 -45.40 -32.50
CA SER A 87 -11.89 -45.58 -33.38
C SER A 87 -11.51 -46.32 -34.64
N LYS A 88 -10.37 -45.98 -35.22
CA LYS A 88 -9.85 -46.59 -36.43
C LYS A 88 -9.52 -48.08 -36.20
N LEU A 89 -8.94 -48.38 -35.05
CA LEU A 89 -8.64 -49.78 -34.67
C LEU A 89 -9.89 -50.62 -34.45
N GLU A 90 -10.93 -50.00 -33.88
CA GLU A 90 -12.22 -50.70 -33.64
C GLU A 90 -12.93 -51.05 -34.95
N GLU A 91 -12.74 -50.22 -35.99
CA GLU A 91 -13.34 -50.45 -37.30
C GLU A 91 -12.68 -51.62 -38.06
N THR A 92 -11.46 -51.92 -37.73
CA THR A 92 -10.76 -53.05 -38.34
C THR A 92 -10.98 -54.33 -37.56
#